data_472b8749426e7b8f2f6c4cc00cfac286
#
_entry.id   472b8749426e7b8f2f6c4cc00cfac286
#
_cell.length_a   1.000
_cell.length_b   1.000
_cell.length_c   1.000
_cell.angle_alpha   90.00
_cell.angle_beta   90.00
_cell.angle_gamma   90.00
#
_symmetry.space_group_name_H-M   'P 1'
#
loop_
_entity.id
_entity.type
_entity.pdbx_description
1 polymer ?
#
loop_
_entity_poly.entity_id
_entity_poly.type
_entity_poly.pdbx_seq_one_letter_code
_entity_poly.pdbx_strand_id
1 'polypeptide(L)'
;MKFILSILALLNLSTNCLSTATTVSAETIIEIQMLDEEPEKTPITNFDISDDLKLVVSSQSFLTNKIVVYNYEGDFLYGFIFEYDGKIGVEWKDNDRLTVYLMKSDKSLTIDQNGVIEEVEIYDVKDYNDHFNHYVFSSKKQVGNIIYETEKSGSSVIFYSHNEVVRTDEAGNQEIIYRASSLSVWWKIFLGAGLMIFAVVVVISVYKQTRKTRNSRIV
;
A
#
# COMPACT_ATOMS: atom_id res chain seq x y z
N MET A 1 16.16 19.95 54.20
CA MET A 1 16.36 18.50 54.30
C MET A 1 15.09 17.67 54.01
N LYS A 2 13.86 18.14 54.29
CA LYS A 2 12.62 17.37 54.04
C LYS A 2 12.26 17.25 52.53
N PHE A 3 12.67 18.18 51.68
CA PHE A 3 12.36 18.17 50.24
C PHE A 3 13.20 17.17 49.44
N ILE A 4 14.42 16.89 49.88
CA ILE A 4 15.34 15.96 49.19
C ILE A 4 14.89 14.49 49.45
N LEU A 5 14.36 14.20 50.62
CA LEU A 5 13.84 12.86 50.93
C LEU A 5 12.59 12.49 50.10
N SER A 6 11.74 13.48 49.75
CA SER A 6 10.54 13.24 48.94
C SER A 6 10.89 12.91 47.48
N ILE A 7 11.96 13.46 46.94
CA ILE A 7 12.41 13.20 45.58
C ILE A 7 13.04 11.80 45.47
N LEU A 8 13.79 11.37 46.49
CA LEU A 8 14.36 10.02 46.54
C LEU A 8 13.26 8.92 46.69
N ALA A 9 12.17 9.22 47.39
CA ALA A 9 11.05 8.28 47.53
C ALA A 9 10.27 8.11 46.19
N LEU A 10 10.17 9.16 45.38
CA LEU A 10 9.55 9.11 44.04
C LEU A 10 10.43 8.37 43.00
N LEU A 11 11.75 8.46 43.13
CA LEU A 11 12.68 7.73 42.27
C LEU A 11 12.73 6.22 42.55
N ASN A 12 12.47 5.80 43.80
CA ASN A 12 12.43 4.37 44.14
C ASN A 12 11.10 3.68 43.77
N LEU A 13 10.01 4.42 43.55
CA LEU A 13 8.76 3.86 43.04
C LEU A 13 8.75 3.60 41.54
N SER A 14 9.65 4.25 40.78
CA SER A 14 9.73 4.06 39.32
C SER A 14 10.61 2.87 38.91
N THR A 15 11.44 2.32 39.81
CA THR A 15 12.33 1.20 39.48
C THR A 15 11.76 -0.19 39.74
N ASN A 16 10.63 -0.31 40.45
CA ASN A 16 10.00 -1.62 40.70
C ASN A 16 8.88 -2.00 39.73
N CYS A 17 8.64 -1.21 38.67
CA CYS A 17 7.66 -1.51 37.63
C CYS A 17 8.29 -2.02 36.32
N LEU A 18 9.56 -2.41 36.35
CA LEU A 18 10.30 -2.83 35.14
C LEU A 18 10.78 -4.28 35.23
N SER A 19 9.91 -5.22 35.60
CA SER A 19 10.25 -6.63 35.40
C SER A 19 9.02 -7.53 35.39
N THR A 20 8.15 -7.34 34.42
CA THR A 20 7.41 -8.40 33.73
C THR A 20 6.94 -7.83 32.39
N ALA A 21 7.89 -7.48 31.54
CA ALA A 21 7.60 -7.47 30.13
C ALA A 21 7.51 -8.92 29.67
N THR A 22 6.37 -9.55 29.94
CA THR A 22 5.90 -10.63 29.09
C THR A 22 5.85 -9.99 27.71
N THR A 23 6.75 -10.38 26.82
CA THR A 23 6.63 -10.12 25.40
C THR A 23 5.39 -10.86 24.91
N VAL A 24 4.23 -10.29 25.17
CA VAL A 24 3.06 -10.51 24.33
C VAL A 24 3.51 -9.90 23.01
N SER A 25 3.88 -10.73 22.06
CA SER A 25 4.01 -10.32 20.68
C SER A 25 2.68 -9.64 20.40
N ALA A 26 2.71 -8.34 20.17
CA ALA A 26 1.52 -7.61 19.76
C ALA A 26 1.08 -8.27 18.47
N GLU A 27 0.13 -9.17 18.57
CA GLU A 27 -0.53 -9.79 17.45
C GLU A 27 -1.15 -8.60 16.72
N THR A 28 -0.62 -8.28 15.54
CA THR A 28 -1.13 -7.16 14.74
C THR A 28 -2.53 -7.56 14.35
N ILE A 29 -3.52 -7.08 15.10
CA ILE A 29 -4.92 -7.28 14.77
C ILE A 29 -5.16 -6.42 13.52
N ILE A 30 -5.32 -7.08 12.38
CA ILE A 30 -5.69 -6.42 11.14
C ILE A 30 -7.21 -6.34 11.13
N GLU A 31 -7.72 -5.13 11.20
CA GLU A 31 -9.14 -4.83 11.06
C GLU A 31 -9.45 -4.62 9.56
N ILE A 32 -10.29 -5.50 9.01
CA ILE A 32 -10.73 -5.44 7.62
C ILE A 32 -12.08 -4.73 7.55
N GLN A 33 -12.15 -3.69 6.74
CA GLN A 33 -13.37 -2.97 6.44
C GLN A 33 -13.82 -3.27 5.00
N MET A 34 -15.04 -3.75 4.85
CA MET A 34 -15.66 -3.97 3.55
C MET A 34 -15.98 -2.65 2.85
N LEU A 35 -15.92 -2.66 1.52
CA LEU A 35 -16.28 -1.54 0.67
C LEU A 35 -17.72 -1.75 0.16
N ASP A 36 -18.59 -0.77 0.41
CA ASP A 36 -19.99 -0.80 -0.02
C ASP A 36 -20.14 -0.42 -1.51
N GLU A 37 -19.14 0.26 -2.09
CA GLU A 37 -19.14 0.72 -3.49
C GLU A 37 -17.73 0.65 -4.09
N GLU A 38 -17.65 0.72 -5.41
CA GLU A 38 -16.37 0.74 -6.11
C GLU A 38 -15.53 1.98 -5.70
N PRO A 39 -14.35 1.76 -5.12
CA PRO A 39 -13.48 2.87 -4.74
C PRO A 39 -12.79 3.49 -5.96
N GLU A 40 -12.23 4.69 -5.80
CA GLU A 40 -11.35 5.25 -6.84
C GLU A 40 -10.25 4.24 -7.21
N LYS A 41 -10.13 3.95 -8.50
CA LYS A 41 -9.10 3.05 -9.05
C LYS A 41 -7.72 3.70 -8.92
N THR A 42 -6.84 3.07 -8.18
CA THR A 42 -5.49 3.56 -7.86
C THR A 42 -4.42 2.67 -8.49
N PRO A 43 -3.16 3.13 -8.63
CA PRO A 43 -2.09 2.34 -9.22
C PRO A 43 -1.94 0.96 -8.57
N ILE A 44 -1.65 -0.03 -9.41
CA ILE A 44 -1.62 -1.45 -9.07
C ILE A 44 -0.32 -1.77 -8.34
N THR A 45 -0.41 -2.44 -7.20
CA THR A 45 0.73 -3.03 -6.49
C THR A 45 0.92 -4.49 -6.90
N ASN A 46 -0.18 -5.22 -7.01
CA ASN A 46 -0.23 -6.62 -7.39
C ASN A 46 -1.63 -6.96 -7.90
N PHE A 47 -1.76 -8.01 -8.71
CA PHE A 47 -3.05 -8.53 -9.20
C PHE A 47 -2.99 -10.04 -9.35
N ASP A 48 -4.14 -10.66 -9.39
CA ASP A 48 -4.29 -12.07 -9.74
C ASP A 48 -5.64 -12.35 -10.40
N ILE A 49 -5.75 -13.52 -11.06
CA ILE A 49 -6.94 -13.95 -11.78
C ILE A 49 -7.34 -15.33 -11.27
N SER A 50 -8.61 -15.50 -10.90
CA SER A 50 -9.17 -16.80 -10.50
C SER A 50 -9.46 -17.70 -11.71
N ASP A 51 -9.71 -18.97 -11.45
CA ASP A 51 -10.08 -19.93 -12.49
C ASP A 51 -11.42 -19.59 -13.18
N ASP A 52 -12.32 -18.89 -12.47
CA ASP A 52 -13.57 -18.37 -13.01
C ASP A 52 -13.47 -16.93 -13.55
N LEU A 53 -12.22 -16.49 -13.83
CA LEU A 53 -11.86 -15.24 -14.50
C LEU A 53 -12.19 -13.95 -13.72
N LYS A 54 -12.33 -14.03 -12.40
CA LYS A 54 -12.41 -12.84 -11.55
C LYS A 54 -11.03 -12.21 -11.41
N LEU A 55 -10.96 -10.91 -11.56
CA LEU A 55 -9.74 -10.12 -11.34
C LEU A 55 -9.71 -9.60 -9.91
N VAL A 56 -8.66 -9.90 -9.17
CA VAL A 56 -8.33 -9.18 -7.93
C VAL A 56 -7.18 -8.19 -8.17
N VAL A 57 -7.34 -6.97 -7.68
CA VAL A 57 -6.31 -5.91 -7.74
C VAL A 57 -6.02 -5.44 -6.33
N SER A 58 -4.75 -5.43 -5.96
CA SER A 58 -4.29 -4.74 -4.75
C SER A 58 -3.63 -3.42 -5.10
N SER A 59 -3.85 -2.44 -4.23
CA SER A 59 -3.21 -1.13 -4.31
C SER A 59 -2.89 -0.62 -2.91
N GLN A 60 -1.88 0.24 -2.81
CA GLN A 60 -1.43 0.80 -1.55
C GLN A 60 -1.34 2.31 -1.63
N SER A 61 -1.87 2.99 -0.63
CA SER A 61 -1.71 4.42 -0.45
C SER A 61 -1.31 4.69 1.00
N PHE A 62 -0.03 5.05 1.19
CA PHE A 62 0.57 5.24 2.51
C PHE A 62 0.48 3.96 3.36
N LEU A 63 -0.32 3.94 4.44
CA LEU A 63 -0.55 2.77 5.30
C LEU A 63 -1.80 1.98 4.92
N THR A 64 -2.65 2.53 4.07
CA THR A 64 -3.91 1.91 3.67
C THR A 64 -3.69 1.00 2.49
N ASN A 65 -4.01 -0.26 2.65
CA ASN A 65 -4.04 -1.26 1.60
C ASN A 65 -5.48 -1.49 1.18
N LYS A 66 -5.68 -1.58 -0.13
CA LYS A 66 -6.98 -1.79 -0.76
C LYS A 66 -6.89 -3.01 -1.65
N ILE A 67 -7.85 -3.92 -1.50
CA ILE A 67 -8.03 -5.08 -2.35
C ILE A 67 -9.42 -5.00 -2.95
N VAL A 68 -9.53 -5.09 -4.26
CA VAL A 68 -10.80 -4.96 -4.99
C VAL A 68 -10.93 -6.10 -5.98
N VAL A 69 -12.10 -6.68 -6.04
CA VAL A 69 -12.43 -7.80 -6.92
C VAL A 69 -13.43 -7.34 -7.97
N TYR A 70 -13.15 -7.72 -9.20
CA TYR A 70 -13.96 -7.44 -10.39
C TYR A 70 -14.37 -8.73 -11.07
N ASN A 71 -15.52 -8.71 -11.76
CA ASN A 71 -15.92 -9.79 -12.64
C ASN A 71 -15.12 -9.79 -13.95
N TYR A 72 -15.43 -10.72 -14.84
CA TYR A 72 -14.81 -10.85 -16.17
C TYR A 72 -14.96 -9.57 -17.02
N GLU A 73 -16.07 -8.86 -16.90
CA GLU A 73 -16.40 -7.64 -17.63
C GLU A 73 -15.68 -6.40 -17.04
N GLY A 74 -15.07 -6.51 -15.87
CA GLY A 74 -14.42 -5.40 -15.18
C GLY A 74 -15.35 -4.62 -14.26
N ASP A 75 -16.54 -5.16 -13.93
CA ASP A 75 -17.47 -4.58 -12.98
C ASP A 75 -17.04 -4.95 -11.55
N PHE A 76 -17.23 -4.01 -10.62
CA PHE A 76 -16.95 -4.20 -9.21
C PHE A 76 -17.86 -5.27 -8.60
N LEU A 77 -17.27 -6.23 -7.89
CA LEU A 77 -17.99 -7.24 -7.13
C LEU A 77 -17.97 -6.94 -5.62
N TYR A 78 -16.78 -6.83 -5.05
CA TYR A 78 -16.56 -6.50 -3.65
C TYR A 78 -15.12 -6.03 -3.45
N GLY A 79 -14.84 -5.49 -2.28
CA GLY A 79 -13.48 -5.14 -1.90
C GLY A 79 -13.38 -4.85 -0.42
N PHE A 80 -12.16 -4.70 0.05
CA PHE A 80 -11.88 -4.35 1.42
C PHE A 80 -10.63 -3.51 1.56
N ILE A 81 -10.59 -2.76 2.65
CA ILE A 81 -9.44 -1.96 3.05
C ILE A 81 -8.98 -2.35 4.46
N PHE A 82 -7.70 -2.21 4.70
CA PHE A 82 -7.09 -2.39 6.02
C PHE A 82 -5.79 -1.60 6.12
N GLU A 83 -5.37 -1.31 7.35
CA GLU A 83 -4.10 -0.65 7.61
C GLU A 83 -2.99 -1.68 7.82
N TYR A 84 -1.90 -1.50 7.08
CA TYR A 84 -0.69 -2.30 7.24
C TYR A 84 0.52 -1.54 6.70
N ASP A 85 1.56 -1.43 7.53
CA ASP A 85 2.82 -0.77 7.17
C ASP A 85 3.78 -1.78 6.50
N GLY A 86 3.51 -2.12 5.26
CA GLY A 86 4.33 -3.04 4.48
C GLY A 86 3.71 -3.34 3.12
N LYS A 87 4.54 -3.88 2.22
CA LYS A 87 4.07 -4.38 0.93
C LYS A 87 3.17 -5.60 1.17
N ILE A 88 2.08 -5.69 0.42
CA ILE A 88 1.22 -6.87 0.39
C ILE A 88 1.30 -7.54 -0.98
N GLY A 89 1.14 -8.87 -0.98
CA GLY A 89 0.83 -9.67 -2.15
C GLY A 89 -0.58 -10.21 -2.05
N VAL A 90 -1.25 -10.45 -3.15
CA VAL A 90 -2.57 -11.09 -3.20
C VAL A 90 -2.58 -12.15 -4.28
N GLU A 91 -3.19 -13.30 -3.97
CA GLU A 91 -3.48 -14.35 -4.94
C GLU A 91 -4.79 -15.05 -4.59
N TRP A 92 -5.41 -15.67 -5.57
CA TRP A 92 -6.57 -16.52 -5.35
C TRP A 92 -6.13 -17.85 -4.72
N LYS A 93 -6.73 -18.22 -3.59
CA LYS A 93 -6.61 -19.56 -2.99
C LYS A 93 -7.56 -20.53 -3.70
N ASP A 94 -8.74 -20.03 -4.04
CA ASP A 94 -9.77 -20.67 -4.86
C ASP A 94 -10.72 -19.56 -5.39
N ASN A 95 -11.87 -19.94 -5.98
CA ASN A 95 -12.77 -18.97 -6.61
C ASN A 95 -13.46 -17.98 -5.65
N ASP A 96 -13.42 -18.22 -4.33
CA ASP A 96 -14.14 -17.43 -3.32
C ASP A 96 -13.24 -16.88 -2.20
N ARG A 97 -11.97 -17.31 -2.14
CA ARG A 97 -11.04 -16.94 -1.08
C ARG A 97 -9.74 -16.39 -1.64
N LEU A 98 -9.21 -15.40 -0.96
CA LEU A 98 -7.94 -14.76 -1.28
C LEU A 98 -6.89 -15.11 -0.22
N THR A 99 -5.67 -15.36 -0.65
CA THR A 99 -4.49 -15.33 0.21
C THR A 99 -3.85 -13.95 0.11
N VAL A 100 -3.72 -13.27 1.25
CA VAL A 100 -3.06 -11.97 1.37
C VAL A 100 -1.76 -12.14 2.14
N TYR A 101 -0.65 -11.91 1.47
CA TYR A 101 0.68 -11.98 2.06
C TYR A 101 1.09 -10.64 2.66
N LEU A 102 1.44 -10.65 3.92
CA LEU A 102 1.92 -9.50 4.68
C LEU A 102 3.46 -9.54 4.73
N MET A 103 4.11 -8.98 3.71
CA MET A 103 5.55 -9.17 3.47
C MET A 103 6.49 -8.73 4.60
N LYS A 104 6.08 -7.80 5.47
CA LYS A 104 6.92 -7.31 6.58
C LYS A 104 6.81 -8.19 7.83
N SER A 105 5.73 -8.95 7.97
CA SER A 105 5.46 -9.79 9.14
C SER A 105 5.57 -11.28 8.87
N ASP A 106 5.90 -11.68 7.64
CA ASP A 106 6.02 -13.07 7.18
C ASP A 106 4.75 -13.90 7.49
N LYS A 107 3.57 -13.23 7.37
CA LYS A 107 2.26 -13.83 7.60
C LYS A 107 1.43 -13.80 6.33
N SER A 108 0.63 -14.85 6.13
CA SER A 108 -0.45 -14.85 5.15
C SER A 108 -1.80 -14.95 5.84
N LEU A 109 -2.79 -14.30 5.24
CA LEU A 109 -4.17 -14.32 5.67
C LEU A 109 -5.00 -14.96 4.58
N THR A 110 -5.83 -15.95 4.90
CA THR A 110 -6.89 -16.41 4.02
C THR A 110 -8.16 -15.63 4.36
N ILE A 111 -8.71 -14.93 3.37
CA ILE A 111 -9.85 -14.02 3.55
C ILE A 111 -10.95 -14.42 2.58
N ASP A 112 -12.19 -14.54 3.08
CA ASP A 112 -13.37 -14.80 2.27
C ASP A 112 -13.91 -13.53 1.60
N GLN A 113 -14.92 -13.67 0.74
CA GLN A 113 -15.58 -12.57 0.04
C GLN A 113 -16.30 -11.56 0.95
N ASN A 114 -16.53 -11.90 2.23
CA ASN A 114 -17.14 -11.02 3.23
C ASN A 114 -16.08 -10.31 4.10
N GLY A 115 -14.79 -10.47 3.78
CA GLY A 115 -13.69 -9.88 4.54
C GLY A 115 -13.37 -10.61 5.85
N VAL A 116 -13.90 -11.83 6.05
CA VAL A 116 -13.61 -12.63 7.23
C VAL A 116 -12.27 -13.33 7.07
N ILE A 117 -11.37 -13.12 8.04
CA ILE A 117 -10.10 -13.86 8.10
C ILE A 117 -10.40 -15.26 8.63
N GLU A 118 -10.26 -16.26 7.76
CA GLU A 118 -10.49 -17.67 8.10
C GLU A 118 -9.24 -18.35 8.66
N GLU A 119 -8.06 -17.93 8.17
CA GLU A 119 -6.79 -18.56 8.51
C GLU A 119 -5.66 -17.55 8.53
N VAL A 120 -4.71 -17.73 9.45
CA VAL A 120 -3.47 -16.96 9.53
C VAL A 120 -2.32 -17.94 9.60
N GLU A 121 -1.41 -17.88 8.64
CA GLU A 121 -0.23 -18.73 8.57
C GLU A 121 1.04 -17.88 8.65
N ILE A 122 2.12 -18.48 9.17
CA ILE A 122 3.47 -17.92 9.13
C ILE A 122 4.23 -18.68 8.04
N TYR A 123 4.86 -17.95 7.11
CA TYR A 123 5.66 -18.55 6.05
C TYR A 123 7.13 -18.12 6.15
N ASP A 124 8.06 -18.96 5.68
CA ASP A 124 9.46 -18.55 5.52
C ASP A 124 9.63 -17.89 4.14
N VAL A 125 10.00 -16.61 4.12
CA VAL A 125 10.23 -15.84 2.89
C VAL A 125 11.23 -16.53 1.95
N LYS A 126 12.21 -17.28 2.48
CA LYS A 126 13.20 -17.96 1.65
C LYS A 126 12.58 -19.07 0.82
N ASP A 127 11.64 -19.82 1.40
CA ASP A 127 10.95 -20.91 0.71
C ASP A 127 9.95 -20.40 -0.32
N TYR A 128 9.44 -19.19 -0.12
CA TYR A 128 8.44 -18.54 -0.99
C TYR A 128 9.03 -17.55 -2.00
N ASN A 129 10.35 -17.29 -1.98
CA ASN A 129 10.96 -16.24 -2.81
C ASN A 129 10.70 -16.45 -4.30
N ASP A 130 10.80 -17.67 -4.81
CA ASP A 130 10.53 -18.00 -6.20
C ASP A 130 9.05 -17.83 -6.54
N HIS A 131 8.15 -18.25 -5.66
CA HIS A 131 6.71 -18.07 -5.80
C HIS A 131 6.34 -16.58 -5.84
N PHE A 132 6.88 -15.77 -4.93
CA PHE A 132 6.62 -14.33 -4.94
C PHE A 132 7.11 -13.65 -6.21
N ASN A 133 8.34 -13.91 -6.65
CA ASN A 133 8.93 -13.24 -7.80
C ASN A 133 8.32 -13.70 -9.13
N HIS A 134 8.00 -14.98 -9.27
CA HIS A 134 7.54 -15.54 -10.53
C HIS A 134 6.03 -15.68 -10.64
N TYR A 135 5.32 -15.64 -9.50
CA TYR A 135 3.87 -15.76 -9.50
C TYR A 135 3.21 -14.55 -8.84
N VAL A 136 3.30 -14.37 -7.52
CA VAL A 136 2.52 -13.34 -6.81
C VAL A 136 2.74 -11.95 -7.41
N PHE A 137 4.00 -11.51 -7.59
CA PHE A 137 4.34 -10.20 -8.15
C PHE A 137 4.62 -10.20 -9.65
N SER A 138 4.21 -11.24 -10.36
CA SER A 138 4.32 -11.27 -11.81
C SER A 138 3.43 -10.18 -12.43
N SER A 139 3.97 -9.47 -13.43
CA SER A 139 3.19 -8.52 -14.23
C SER A 139 2.31 -9.20 -15.27
N LYS A 140 2.38 -10.52 -15.38
CA LYS A 140 1.64 -11.32 -16.35
C LYS A 140 1.07 -12.57 -15.70
N LYS A 141 -0.21 -12.82 -15.96
CA LYS A 141 -0.95 -14.00 -15.52
C LYS A 141 -1.62 -14.65 -16.73
N GLN A 142 -1.86 -15.95 -16.65
CA GLN A 142 -2.55 -16.67 -17.71
C GLN A 142 -3.54 -17.68 -17.11
N VAL A 143 -4.77 -17.66 -17.60
CA VAL A 143 -5.82 -18.63 -17.28
C VAL A 143 -6.33 -19.20 -18.58
N GLY A 144 -6.12 -20.51 -18.79
CA GLY A 144 -6.37 -21.13 -20.10
C GLY A 144 -5.56 -20.46 -21.21
N ASN A 145 -6.26 -19.95 -22.24
CA ASN A 145 -5.64 -19.24 -23.37
C ASN A 145 -5.75 -17.72 -23.25
N ILE A 146 -6.27 -17.20 -22.12
CA ILE A 146 -6.42 -15.77 -21.89
C ILE A 146 -5.21 -15.27 -21.09
N ILE A 147 -4.62 -14.17 -21.55
CA ILE A 147 -3.47 -13.53 -20.91
C ILE A 147 -3.90 -12.20 -20.31
N TYR A 148 -3.44 -11.95 -19.07
CA TYR A 148 -3.63 -10.70 -18.36
C TYR A 148 -2.25 -10.10 -18.07
N GLU A 149 -2.08 -8.84 -18.42
CA GLU A 149 -0.80 -8.13 -18.25
C GLU A 149 -1.03 -6.75 -17.63
N THR A 150 -0.15 -6.37 -16.68
CA THR A 150 -0.16 -5.00 -16.17
C THR A 150 0.68 -4.10 -17.07
N GLU A 151 0.11 -2.97 -17.46
CA GLU A 151 0.77 -1.99 -18.31
C GLU A 151 0.92 -0.63 -17.61
N LYS A 152 1.84 0.18 -18.14
CA LYS A 152 2.07 1.56 -17.72
C LYS A 152 1.58 2.47 -18.83
N SER A 153 0.59 3.30 -18.54
CA SER A 153 0.10 4.28 -19.50
C SER A 153 0.12 5.69 -18.94
N GLY A 154 0.19 6.67 -19.82
CA GLY A 154 0.12 8.11 -19.47
C GLY A 154 1.19 8.51 -18.44
N SER A 155 0.77 9.21 -17.39
CA SER A 155 1.66 9.71 -16.33
C SER A 155 2.30 8.61 -15.48
N SER A 156 1.75 7.37 -15.47
CA SER A 156 2.31 6.26 -14.70
C SER A 156 3.68 5.81 -15.22
N VAL A 157 3.98 6.06 -16.49
CA VAL A 157 5.30 5.82 -17.09
C VAL A 157 6.38 6.62 -16.36
N ILE A 158 6.08 7.85 -15.95
CA ILE A 158 7.01 8.73 -15.23
C ILE A 158 7.23 8.23 -13.80
N PHE A 159 6.20 7.67 -13.17
CA PHE A 159 6.26 7.21 -11.77
C PHE A 159 6.56 5.73 -11.61
N TYR A 160 6.87 5.03 -12.72
CA TYR A 160 7.18 3.59 -12.73
C TYR A 160 6.10 2.71 -12.08
N SER A 161 4.85 3.16 -12.05
CA SER A 161 3.71 2.41 -11.51
C SER A 161 2.89 1.78 -12.62
N HIS A 162 2.40 0.56 -12.39
CA HIS A 162 1.41 -0.04 -13.27
C HIS A 162 0.04 0.56 -12.97
N ASN A 163 -0.71 0.92 -14.00
CA ASN A 163 -2.02 1.55 -13.86
C ASN A 163 -3.12 0.91 -14.69
N GLU A 164 -2.79 -0.05 -15.53
CA GLU A 164 -3.76 -0.78 -16.35
C GLU A 164 -3.56 -2.29 -16.19
N VAL A 165 -4.65 -3.04 -16.27
CA VAL A 165 -4.66 -4.47 -16.55
C VAL A 165 -5.30 -4.67 -17.91
N VAL A 166 -4.53 -5.23 -18.82
CA VAL A 166 -4.95 -5.55 -20.19
C VAL A 166 -5.19 -7.05 -20.29
N ARG A 167 -6.35 -7.42 -20.79
CA ARG A 167 -6.71 -8.79 -21.14
C ARG A 167 -6.51 -9.02 -22.63
N THR A 168 -5.83 -10.09 -22.99
CA THR A 168 -5.68 -10.55 -24.37
C THR A 168 -6.41 -11.87 -24.50
N ASP A 169 -7.43 -11.94 -25.36
CA ASP A 169 -8.20 -13.14 -25.62
C ASP A 169 -7.45 -14.13 -26.55
N GLU A 170 -8.05 -15.31 -26.80
CA GLU A 170 -7.49 -16.35 -27.70
C GLU A 170 -7.31 -15.88 -29.15
N ALA A 171 -8.09 -14.88 -29.59
CA ALA A 171 -8.00 -14.31 -30.92
C ALA A 171 -6.94 -13.20 -31.02
N GLY A 172 -6.33 -12.83 -29.89
CA GLY A 172 -5.34 -11.75 -29.79
C GLY A 172 -5.95 -10.36 -29.64
N ASN A 173 -7.26 -10.24 -29.40
CA ASN A 173 -7.89 -8.96 -29.11
C ASN A 173 -7.50 -8.50 -27.72
N GLN A 174 -7.17 -7.22 -27.58
CA GLN A 174 -6.81 -6.60 -26.32
C GLN A 174 -7.93 -5.72 -25.77
N GLU A 175 -8.18 -5.84 -24.48
CA GLU A 175 -9.16 -5.04 -23.76
C GLU A 175 -8.60 -4.61 -22.40
N ILE A 176 -8.83 -3.35 -22.03
CA ILE A 176 -8.43 -2.81 -20.73
C ILE A 176 -9.57 -3.06 -19.76
N ILE A 177 -9.37 -3.98 -18.80
CA ILE A 177 -10.38 -4.34 -17.79
C ILE A 177 -10.23 -3.55 -16.49
N TYR A 178 -9.05 -2.95 -16.26
CA TYR A 178 -8.80 -2.04 -15.13
C TYR A 178 -7.96 -0.87 -15.59
N ARG A 179 -8.33 0.35 -15.20
CA ARG A 179 -7.52 1.55 -15.43
C ARG A 179 -7.56 2.45 -14.21
N ALA A 180 -6.40 2.68 -13.59
CA ALA A 180 -6.25 3.61 -12.48
C ALA A 180 -6.49 5.06 -12.92
N SER A 181 -7.12 5.85 -12.05
CA SER A 181 -7.33 7.28 -12.27
C SER A 181 -5.99 8.03 -12.31
N SER A 182 -5.77 8.82 -13.34
CA SER A 182 -4.60 9.69 -13.46
C SER A 182 -4.70 10.96 -12.61
N LEU A 183 -5.88 11.26 -12.08
CA LEU A 183 -6.16 12.52 -11.37
C LEU A 183 -5.33 12.67 -10.10
N SER A 184 -5.17 11.57 -9.33
CA SER A 184 -4.38 11.56 -8.09
C SER A 184 -2.90 11.86 -8.33
N VAL A 185 -2.37 11.50 -9.51
CA VAL A 185 -0.97 11.72 -9.89
C VAL A 185 -0.71 13.18 -10.22
N TRP A 186 -1.60 13.81 -10.99
CA TRP A 186 -1.48 15.22 -11.34
C TRP A 186 -1.54 16.12 -10.13
N TRP A 187 -2.39 15.82 -9.16
CA TRP A 187 -2.47 16.58 -7.91
C TRP A 187 -1.17 16.54 -7.11
N LYS A 188 -0.50 15.39 -7.05
CA LYS A 188 0.82 15.24 -6.38
C LYS A 188 1.90 16.06 -7.09
N ILE A 189 1.89 16.11 -8.43
CA ILE A 189 2.82 16.94 -9.23
C ILE A 189 2.60 18.41 -8.93
N PHE A 190 1.36 18.89 -8.96
CA PHE A 190 1.04 20.29 -8.68
C PHE A 190 1.42 20.69 -7.26
N LEU A 191 1.19 19.82 -6.29
CA LEU A 191 1.57 20.07 -4.90
C LEU A 191 3.10 20.14 -4.76
N GLY A 192 3.84 19.21 -5.36
CA GLY A 192 5.31 19.21 -5.36
C GLY A 192 5.91 20.44 -6.05
N ALA A 193 5.38 20.81 -7.20
CA ALA A 193 5.79 22.03 -7.92
C ALA A 193 5.49 23.29 -7.09
N GLY A 194 4.31 23.37 -6.48
CA GLY A 194 3.93 24.48 -5.59
C GLY A 194 4.86 24.64 -4.39
N LEU A 195 5.23 23.53 -3.74
CA LEU A 195 6.19 23.55 -2.63
C LEU A 195 7.59 24.00 -3.08
N MET A 196 8.04 23.57 -4.25
CA MET A 196 9.33 24.00 -4.80
C MET A 196 9.35 25.52 -5.09
N ILE A 197 8.29 26.03 -5.74
CA ILE A 197 8.15 27.47 -6.00
C ILE A 197 8.14 28.25 -4.69
N PHE A 198 7.40 27.80 -3.70
CA PHE A 198 7.37 28.40 -2.36
C PHE A 198 8.75 28.46 -1.71
N ALA A 199 9.50 27.36 -1.74
CA ALA A 199 10.86 27.30 -1.20
C ALA A 199 11.80 28.33 -1.89
N VAL A 200 11.73 28.44 -3.21
CA VAL A 200 12.51 29.41 -3.99
C VAL A 200 12.16 30.85 -3.59
N VAL A 201 10.87 31.16 -3.45
CA VAL A 201 10.40 32.50 -3.04
C VAL A 201 10.90 32.84 -1.62
N VAL A 202 10.87 31.90 -0.69
CA VAL A 202 11.40 32.07 0.68
C VAL A 202 12.91 32.37 0.64
N VAL A 203 13.67 31.56 -0.10
CA VAL A 203 15.14 31.77 -0.22
C VAL A 203 15.48 33.15 -0.80
N ILE A 204 14.77 33.55 -1.87
CA ILE A 204 14.99 34.88 -2.46
C ILE A 204 14.62 35.98 -1.47
N SER A 205 13.56 35.83 -0.72
CA SER A 205 13.11 36.82 0.28
C SER A 205 14.14 36.98 1.41
N VAL A 206 14.62 35.87 1.96
CA VAL A 206 15.66 35.84 2.99
C VAL A 206 16.96 36.49 2.46
N TYR A 207 17.38 36.16 1.24
CA TYR A 207 18.57 36.72 0.62
C TYR A 207 18.43 38.23 0.44
N LYS A 208 17.30 38.76 -0.02
CA LYS A 208 17.04 40.20 -0.14
C LYS A 208 17.07 40.89 1.22
N GLN A 209 16.52 40.29 2.25
CA GLN A 209 16.50 40.86 3.60
C GLN A 209 17.91 40.94 4.22
N THR A 210 18.70 39.87 4.09
CA THR A 210 20.10 39.86 4.58
C THR A 210 20.96 40.85 3.84
N ARG A 211 20.79 41.05 2.54
CA ARG A 211 21.51 42.07 1.76
C ARG A 211 21.15 43.49 2.20
N LYS A 212 19.87 43.76 2.49
CA LYS A 212 19.41 45.08 2.98
C LYS A 212 20.02 45.41 4.36
N THR A 213 20.07 44.45 5.26
CA THR A 213 20.64 44.61 6.62
C THR A 213 22.16 44.82 6.59
N ARG A 214 22.85 44.19 5.61
CA ARG A 214 24.31 44.39 5.44
C ARG A 214 24.66 45.78 4.93
N ASN A 215 23.88 46.33 4.02
CA ASN A 215 24.09 47.64 3.46
C ASN A 215 23.78 48.78 4.46
N SER A 216 22.88 48.58 5.42
CA SER A 216 22.55 49.57 6.47
C SER A 216 23.57 49.61 7.61
N ARG A 217 24.54 48.67 7.66
CA ARG A 217 25.63 48.68 8.67
C ARG A 217 26.93 49.33 8.18
N ILE A 218 26.97 49.79 6.93
CA ILE A 218 28.15 50.37 6.30
C ILE A 218 28.04 51.93 6.21
N VAL A 219 26.92 52.48 6.66
CA VAL A 219 26.69 53.90 6.84
C VAL A 219 26.73 54.22 8.33
#